data_3322700248f954536d48b27fd38f49cd
#
_entry.id   3322700248f954536d48b27fd38f49cd
#
_cell.length_a   1.000
_cell.length_b   1.000
_cell.length_c   1.000
_cell.angle_alpha   90.00
_cell.angle_beta   90.00
_cell.angle_gamma   90.00
#
_symmetry.space_group_name_H-M   'P 1'
#
loop_
_entity.id
_entity.type
_entity.pdbx_description
1 polymer ?
#
loop_
_entity_poly.entity_id
_entity_poly.type
_entity_poly.pdbx_seq_one_letter_code
_entity_poly.pdbx_strand_id
1 'polypeptide(L)'
;ETVRHGLEGRVTGSHLSSMHSMDNYYVSKLIPAMVEADIQVIANPTANMLLMGRHDTYPKRRGMTRVKELMAAGLNVSFGQDSVMDPFCSMNTGDVLDAAHMAVHAGHLTGRDEMRACFQAVTENPARNLGLEGYGLDVGCNADLVVLQASDPIEAIRLRPTRLHVIRRGKVIAESPPHAAKLDLPGRPDSTEFVRS
;
A
#
# COMPACT_ATOMS: atom_id res chain seq x y z
N GLU A 1 -9.56 -2.45 -25.73
CA GLU A 1 -9.32 -1.06 -26.15
C GLU A 1 -7.88 -0.62 -25.86
N THR A 2 -7.31 -0.87 -24.67
CA THR A 2 -5.94 -0.49 -24.32
C THR A 2 -4.95 -0.98 -25.38
N VAL A 3 -4.91 -2.28 -25.65
CA VAL A 3 -4.07 -2.90 -26.68
C VAL A 3 -4.38 -2.35 -28.07
N ARG A 4 -5.68 -2.18 -28.40
CA ARG A 4 -6.09 -1.67 -29.70
C ARG A 4 -5.56 -0.26 -30.00
N HIS A 5 -5.34 0.54 -28.95
CA HIS A 5 -4.88 1.92 -29.07
C HIS A 5 -3.41 2.12 -28.68
N GLY A 6 -2.66 1.05 -28.41
CA GLY A 6 -1.26 1.10 -28.01
C GLY A 6 -1.05 1.89 -26.71
N LEU A 7 -1.93 1.67 -25.72
CA LEU A 7 -1.92 2.36 -24.43
C LEU A 7 -1.45 1.44 -23.29
N GLU A 8 -0.78 0.35 -23.60
CA GLU A 8 -0.24 -0.59 -22.63
C GLU A 8 0.67 0.17 -21.63
N GLY A 9 0.55 -0.15 -20.36
CA GLY A 9 1.26 0.52 -19.27
C GLY A 9 0.80 1.96 -18.95
N ARG A 10 -0.16 2.51 -19.72
CA ARG A 10 -0.63 3.90 -19.59
C ARG A 10 -2.08 4.00 -19.09
N VAL A 11 -2.72 2.88 -18.83
CA VAL A 11 -4.08 2.81 -18.31
C VAL A 11 -4.07 2.29 -16.89
N THR A 12 -4.65 3.04 -15.97
CA THR A 12 -4.75 2.68 -14.56
C THR A 12 -6.20 2.51 -14.15
N GLY A 13 -6.51 1.34 -13.57
CA GLY A 13 -7.79 1.07 -12.90
C GLY A 13 -7.70 1.45 -11.44
N SER A 14 -8.53 2.39 -10.99
CA SER A 14 -8.65 2.73 -9.57
C SER A 14 -9.76 1.93 -8.90
N HIS A 15 -9.56 1.56 -7.65
CA HIS A 15 -10.43 0.74 -6.79
C HIS A 15 -10.59 -0.71 -7.25
N LEU A 16 -11.08 -0.97 -8.44
CA LEU A 16 -11.48 -2.29 -8.94
C LEU A 16 -12.32 -3.10 -7.94
N SER A 17 -13.09 -2.40 -7.11
CA SER A 17 -13.84 -2.98 -6.00
C SER A 17 -14.90 -4.00 -6.45
N SER A 18 -15.41 -3.88 -7.68
CA SER A 18 -16.33 -4.86 -8.26
C SER A 18 -15.75 -6.28 -8.35
N MET A 19 -14.43 -6.41 -8.41
CA MET A 19 -13.77 -7.72 -8.48
C MET A 19 -14.06 -8.61 -7.26
N HIS A 20 -14.42 -8.03 -6.11
CA HIS A 20 -14.77 -8.82 -4.92
C HIS A 20 -16.02 -9.70 -5.12
N SER A 21 -16.91 -9.29 -6.03
CA SER A 21 -18.16 -10.00 -6.32
C SER A 21 -18.15 -10.77 -7.64
N MET A 22 -17.05 -10.69 -8.40
CA MET A 22 -16.90 -11.46 -9.63
C MET A 22 -16.63 -12.92 -9.30
N ASP A 23 -17.23 -13.84 -10.06
CA ASP A 23 -16.93 -15.25 -9.93
C ASP A 23 -15.50 -15.60 -10.39
N ASN A 24 -15.00 -16.73 -9.92
CA ASN A 24 -13.61 -17.11 -10.19
C ASN A 24 -13.35 -17.44 -11.67
N TYR A 25 -14.37 -17.95 -12.39
CA TYR A 25 -14.20 -18.22 -13.82
C TYR A 25 -14.02 -16.93 -14.61
N TYR A 26 -14.86 -15.93 -14.36
CA TYR A 26 -14.72 -14.63 -15.03
C TYR A 26 -13.34 -14.00 -14.73
N VAL A 27 -12.93 -14.01 -13.47
CA VAL A 27 -11.63 -13.44 -13.05
C VAL A 27 -10.47 -14.19 -13.70
N SER A 28 -10.56 -15.52 -13.87
CA SER A 28 -9.52 -16.31 -14.54
C SER A 28 -9.31 -15.92 -16.02
N LYS A 29 -10.28 -15.27 -16.64
CA LYS A 29 -10.18 -14.71 -18.00
C LYS A 29 -9.80 -13.23 -18.00
N LEU A 30 -10.27 -12.49 -17.01
CA LEU A 30 -10.01 -11.07 -16.89
C LEU A 30 -8.53 -10.75 -16.58
N ILE A 31 -7.94 -11.44 -15.61
CA ILE A 31 -6.55 -11.18 -15.19
C ILE A 31 -5.56 -11.35 -16.34
N PRO A 32 -5.57 -12.43 -17.13
CA PRO A 32 -4.67 -12.53 -18.32
C PRO A 32 -4.86 -11.39 -19.31
N ALA A 33 -6.09 -10.95 -19.55
CA ALA A 33 -6.35 -9.80 -20.44
C ALA A 33 -5.84 -8.48 -19.86
N MET A 34 -5.88 -8.32 -18.53
CA MET A 34 -5.27 -7.17 -17.85
C MET A 34 -3.75 -7.19 -17.95
N VAL A 35 -3.12 -8.38 -17.84
CA VAL A 35 -1.68 -8.55 -18.03
C VAL A 35 -1.27 -8.23 -19.45
N GLU A 36 -1.98 -8.77 -20.47
CA GLU A 36 -1.73 -8.47 -21.88
C GLU A 36 -1.81 -6.97 -22.18
N ALA A 37 -2.75 -6.28 -21.55
CA ALA A 37 -2.94 -4.84 -21.72
C ALA A 37 -2.05 -3.98 -20.81
N ASP A 38 -1.19 -4.58 -19.99
CA ASP A 38 -0.36 -3.93 -18.98
C ASP A 38 -1.15 -2.88 -18.16
N ILE A 39 -2.31 -3.30 -17.65
CA ILE A 39 -3.16 -2.42 -16.83
C ILE A 39 -2.51 -2.19 -15.47
N GLN A 40 -2.31 -0.94 -15.12
CA GLN A 40 -1.87 -0.54 -13.80
C GLN A 40 -3.06 -0.54 -12.82
N VAL A 41 -2.83 -0.84 -11.56
CA VAL A 41 -3.91 -0.94 -10.56
C VAL A 41 -3.61 -0.10 -9.33
N ILE A 42 -4.61 0.66 -8.87
CA ILE A 42 -4.59 1.33 -7.56
C ILE A 42 -5.75 0.79 -6.73
N ALA A 43 -5.44 0.00 -5.71
CA ALA A 43 -6.42 -0.44 -4.73
C ALA A 43 -6.47 0.54 -3.54
N ASN A 44 -7.68 0.83 -3.06
CA ASN A 44 -7.91 1.76 -1.94
C ASN A 44 -8.57 1.01 -0.77
N PRO A 45 -7.84 0.17 -0.04
CA PRO A 45 -8.42 -0.79 0.91
C PRO A 45 -9.22 -0.12 2.01
N THR A 46 -8.76 0.98 2.57
CA THR A 46 -9.46 1.70 3.65
C THR A 46 -10.80 2.27 3.17
N ALA A 47 -10.81 2.98 2.05
CA ALA A 47 -12.04 3.54 1.47
C ALA A 47 -13.02 2.44 1.03
N ASN A 48 -12.53 1.42 0.34
CA ASN A 48 -13.37 0.32 -0.13
C ASN A 48 -14.06 -0.42 1.03
N MET A 49 -13.34 -0.74 2.09
CA MET A 49 -13.89 -1.42 3.26
C MET A 49 -14.90 -0.57 4.03
N LEU A 50 -14.72 0.74 4.05
CA LEU A 50 -15.65 1.65 4.71
C LEU A 50 -16.94 1.84 3.90
N LEU A 51 -16.83 1.95 2.57
CA LEU A 51 -17.94 2.34 1.71
C LEU A 51 -18.75 1.15 1.20
N MET A 52 -18.10 0.01 0.91
CA MET A 52 -18.75 -1.12 0.27
C MET A 52 -19.53 -2.01 1.26
N GLY A 53 -20.61 -2.62 0.77
CA GLY A 53 -21.41 -3.56 1.55
C GLY A 53 -22.19 -2.95 2.72
N ARG A 54 -22.48 -1.64 2.67
CA ARG A 54 -23.23 -0.96 3.76
C ARG A 54 -24.63 -1.51 3.96
N HIS A 55 -25.27 -1.95 2.88
CA HIS A 55 -26.62 -2.53 2.92
C HIS A 55 -26.62 -4.05 3.18
N ASP A 56 -25.46 -4.70 3.19
CA ASP A 56 -25.38 -6.12 3.51
C ASP A 56 -25.57 -6.33 5.01
N THR A 57 -26.29 -7.38 5.37
CA THR A 57 -26.36 -7.87 6.76
C THR A 57 -25.19 -8.80 7.05
N TYR A 58 -25.29 -10.07 6.69
CA TYR A 58 -24.21 -11.06 6.79
C TYR A 58 -24.37 -12.14 5.69
N PRO A 59 -23.27 -12.61 5.07
CA PRO A 59 -21.91 -12.09 5.20
C PRO A 59 -21.80 -10.68 4.58
N LYS A 60 -21.05 -9.81 5.25
CA LYS A 60 -20.87 -8.42 4.80
C LYS A 60 -19.70 -8.31 3.82
N ARG A 61 -19.97 -7.84 2.61
CA ARG A 61 -18.96 -7.57 1.60
C ARG A 61 -18.09 -6.37 1.99
N ARG A 62 -16.80 -6.40 1.66
CA ARG A 62 -15.83 -5.35 1.98
C ARG A 62 -15.27 -4.64 0.75
N GLY A 63 -15.65 -5.05 -0.45
CA GLY A 63 -15.24 -4.42 -1.69
C GLY A 63 -13.73 -4.47 -1.97
N MET A 64 -13.02 -5.43 -1.36
CA MET A 64 -11.59 -5.56 -1.59
C MET A 64 -11.29 -6.00 -3.01
N THR A 65 -10.43 -5.23 -3.67
CA THR A 65 -9.77 -5.62 -4.90
C THR A 65 -9.04 -6.95 -4.71
N ARG A 66 -9.01 -7.81 -5.71
CA ARG A 66 -8.30 -9.10 -5.65
C ARG A 66 -6.78 -8.92 -5.75
N VAL A 67 -6.22 -8.12 -4.84
CA VAL A 67 -4.81 -7.68 -4.86
C VAL A 67 -3.82 -8.84 -4.90
N LYS A 68 -4.08 -9.90 -4.14
CA LYS A 68 -3.22 -11.08 -4.09
C LYS A 68 -3.10 -11.76 -5.46
N GLU A 69 -4.22 -11.96 -6.14
CA GLU A 69 -4.28 -12.59 -7.46
C GLU A 69 -3.65 -11.68 -8.53
N LEU A 70 -3.88 -10.38 -8.47
CA LEU A 70 -3.32 -9.40 -9.39
C LEU A 70 -1.80 -9.30 -9.25
N MET A 71 -1.28 -9.22 -8.01
CA MET A 71 0.16 -9.23 -7.73
C MET A 71 0.81 -10.54 -8.17
N ALA A 72 0.18 -11.69 -7.89
CA ALA A 72 0.67 -12.99 -8.31
C ALA A 72 0.74 -13.14 -9.84
N ALA A 73 -0.13 -12.45 -10.58
CA ALA A 73 -0.11 -12.38 -12.03
C ALA A 73 0.93 -11.40 -12.60
N GLY A 74 1.67 -10.67 -11.75
CA GLY A 74 2.71 -9.72 -12.14
C GLY A 74 2.21 -8.32 -12.50
N LEU A 75 0.95 -8.01 -12.24
CA LEU A 75 0.43 -6.65 -12.44
C LEU A 75 1.03 -5.66 -11.44
N ASN A 76 1.27 -4.44 -11.89
CA ASN A 76 1.70 -3.36 -11.02
C ASN A 76 0.52 -2.89 -10.17
N VAL A 77 0.50 -3.30 -8.91
CA VAL A 77 -0.54 -2.93 -7.93
C VAL A 77 0.03 -1.92 -6.95
N SER A 78 -0.66 -0.80 -6.82
CA SER A 78 -0.37 0.25 -5.84
C SER A 78 -1.50 0.36 -4.83
N PHE A 79 -1.21 0.90 -3.64
CA PHE A 79 -2.22 1.22 -2.65
C PHE A 79 -2.34 2.73 -2.45
N GLY A 80 -3.58 3.19 -2.38
CA GLY A 80 -3.93 4.57 -2.06
C GLY A 80 -4.90 4.65 -0.89
N GLN A 81 -5.13 5.84 -0.40
CA GLN A 81 -6.14 6.10 0.64
C GLN A 81 -7.45 6.63 0.06
N ASP A 82 -7.44 7.15 -1.18
CA ASP A 82 -8.57 7.80 -1.84
C ASP A 82 -8.92 9.13 -1.16
N SER A 83 -9.78 9.07 -0.16
CA SER A 83 -10.29 10.21 0.58
C SER A 83 -9.52 10.42 1.90
N VAL A 84 -9.33 11.68 2.29
CA VAL A 84 -8.70 12.05 3.57
C VAL A 84 -9.60 13.04 4.31
N MET A 85 -10.19 12.62 5.43
CA MET A 85 -11.06 13.44 6.31
C MET A 85 -12.21 14.12 5.56
N ASP A 86 -12.84 13.39 4.66
CA ASP A 86 -14.00 13.86 3.91
C ASP A 86 -15.28 13.07 4.27
N PRO A 87 -16.47 13.44 3.71
CA PRO A 87 -17.72 12.75 4.03
C PRO A 87 -17.76 11.26 3.65
N PHE A 88 -16.91 10.82 2.73
CA PHE A 88 -16.84 9.43 2.29
C PHE A 88 -15.93 8.59 3.18
N CYS A 89 -14.81 9.14 3.63
CA CYS A 89 -13.86 8.46 4.49
C CYS A 89 -13.21 9.43 5.51
N SER A 90 -13.88 9.59 6.66
CA SER A 90 -13.46 10.53 7.70
C SER A 90 -12.25 10.07 8.53
N MET A 91 -11.84 8.79 8.39
CA MET A 91 -10.81 8.20 9.25
C MET A 91 -9.42 8.13 8.62
N ASN A 92 -9.30 8.43 7.34
CA ASN A 92 -8.02 8.40 6.65
C ASN A 92 -7.15 9.61 7.03
N THR A 93 -5.86 9.38 7.18
CA THR A 93 -4.88 10.37 7.66
C THR A 93 -3.98 10.93 6.54
N GLY A 94 -4.05 10.37 5.33
CA GLY A 94 -3.09 10.63 4.25
C GLY A 94 -1.84 9.74 4.34
N ASP A 95 -1.75 8.88 5.35
CA ASP A 95 -0.64 7.95 5.51
C ASP A 95 -0.83 6.67 4.69
N VAL A 96 -0.07 6.51 3.62
CA VAL A 96 -0.17 5.32 2.77
C VAL A 96 0.29 4.03 3.45
N LEU A 97 1.06 4.09 4.55
CA LEU A 97 1.37 2.91 5.35
C LEU A 97 0.11 2.33 6.01
N ASP A 98 -0.90 3.15 6.33
CA ASP A 98 -2.19 2.66 6.81
C ASP A 98 -2.92 1.87 5.72
N ALA A 99 -2.83 2.31 4.46
CA ALA A 99 -3.39 1.57 3.33
C ALA A 99 -2.68 0.21 3.14
N ALA A 100 -1.34 0.19 3.23
CA ALA A 100 -0.57 -1.05 3.17
C ALA A 100 -0.91 -2.00 4.33
N HIS A 101 -1.01 -1.48 5.55
CA HIS A 101 -1.41 -2.25 6.73
C HIS A 101 -2.80 -2.86 6.57
N MET A 102 -3.76 -2.08 6.11
CA MET A 102 -5.12 -2.55 5.85
C MET A 102 -5.15 -3.61 4.74
N ALA A 103 -4.35 -3.44 3.67
CA ALA A 103 -4.25 -4.41 2.59
C ALA A 103 -3.69 -5.76 3.06
N VAL A 104 -2.70 -5.77 3.96
CA VAL A 104 -2.18 -7.02 4.57
C VAL A 104 -3.30 -7.80 5.22
N HIS A 105 -4.14 -7.13 6.03
CA HIS A 105 -5.24 -7.80 6.74
C HIS A 105 -6.40 -8.18 5.82
N ALA A 106 -6.90 -7.23 5.06
CA ALA A 106 -8.09 -7.43 4.24
C ALA A 106 -7.84 -8.31 3.00
N GLY A 107 -6.61 -8.27 2.46
CA GLY A 107 -6.17 -9.06 1.31
C GLY A 107 -5.54 -10.40 1.67
N HIS A 108 -5.41 -10.72 2.97
CA HIS A 108 -4.70 -11.92 3.46
C HIS A 108 -3.26 -12.04 2.90
N LEU A 109 -2.54 -10.90 2.82
CA LEU A 109 -1.17 -10.81 2.33
C LEU A 109 -0.19 -10.98 3.50
N THR A 110 -0.24 -12.14 4.16
CA THR A 110 0.46 -12.40 5.43
C THR A 110 1.80 -13.12 5.29
N GLY A 111 2.14 -13.55 4.07
CA GLY A 111 3.45 -14.09 3.76
C GLY A 111 4.53 -12.99 3.82
N ARG A 112 5.77 -13.37 4.15
CA ARG A 112 6.88 -12.40 4.27
C ARG A 112 7.10 -11.61 2.98
N ASP A 113 7.08 -12.28 1.84
CA ASP A 113 7.26 -11.64 0.54
C ASP A 113 6.02 -10.83 0.11
N GLU A 114 4.83 -11.29 0.49
CA GLU A 114 3.58 -10.55 0.28
C GLU A 114 3.58 -9.23 1.07
N MET A 115 4.04 -9.24 2.33
CA MET A 115 4.16 -8.00 3.13
C MET A 115 5.20 -7.04 2.55
N ARG A 116 6.32 -7.55 2.02
CA ARG A 116 7.28 -6.72 1.29
C ARG A 116 6.68 -6.11 0.02
N ALA A 117 5.92 -6.91 -0.74
CA ALA A 117 5.19 -6.41 -1.91
C ALA A 117 4.17 -5.32 -1.52
N CYS A 118 3.54 -5.41 -0.34
CA CYS A 118 2.68 -4.34 0.17
C CYS A 118 3.46 -3.04 0.44
N PHE A 119 4.72 -3.13 0.87
CA PHE A 119 5.56 -1.94 1.03
C PHE A 119 5.93 -1.33 -0.34
N GLN A 120 6.27 -2.17 -1.32
CA GLN A 120 6.50 -1.71 -2.69
C GLN A 120 5.24 -1.07 -3.29
N ALA A 121 4.05 -1.57 -2.95
CA ALA A 121 2.78 -1.02 -3.40
C ALA A 121 2.47 0.40 -2.88
N VAL A 122 3.23 0.90 -1.92
CA VAL A 122 3.13 2.29 -1.41
C VAL A 122 4.41 3.10 -1.65
N THR A 123 5.39 2.55 -2.35
CA THR A 123 6.67 3.20 -2.67
C THR A 123 6.98 3.17 -4.16
N GLU A 124 7.53 2.09 -4.67
CA GLU A 124 8.00 1.94 -6.04
C GLU A 124 6.85 1.84 -7.06
N ASN A 125 5.81 1.06 -6.72
CA ASN A 125 4.71 0.80 -7.65
C ASN A 125 3.90 2.07 -7.99
N PRO A 126 3.56 2.96 -7.01
CA PRO A 126 2.94 4.25 -7.33
C PRO A 126 3.79 5.14 -8.22
N ALA A 127 5.11 5.14 -8.03
CA ALA A 127 6.02 5.90 -8.89
C ALA A 127 5.96 5.41 -10.34
N ARG A 128 5.88 4.09 -10.53
CA ARG A 128 5.70 3.47 -11.85
C ARG A 128 4.34 3.82 -12.45
N ASN A 129 3.27 3.79 -11.67
CA ASN A 129 1.94 4.22 -12.09
C ASN A 129 1.90 5.66 -12.57
N LEU A 130 2.66 6.54 -11.92
CA LEU A 130 2.72 7.97 -12.24
C LEU A 130 3.77 8.30 -13.31
N GLY A 131 4.53 7.31 -13.78
CA GLY A 131 5.61 7.52 -14.74
C GLY A 131 6.71 8.45 -14.21
N LEU A 132 7.01 8.41 -12.90
CA LEU A 132 8.00 9.30 -12.29
C LEU A 132 9.42 8.88 -12.67
N GLU A 133 10.12 9.78 -13.34
CA GLU A 133 11.53 9.62 -13.66
C GLU A 133 12.41 9.96 -12.45
N GLY A 134 13.52 9.24 -12.30
CA GLY A 134 14.49 9.47 -11.23
C GLY A 134 13.97 9.18 -9.82
N TYR A 135 12.94 8.36 -9.70
CA TYR A 135 12.45 7.88 -8.41
C TYR A 135 13.17 6.59 -8.02
N GLY A 136 13.65 6.50 -6.78
CA GLY A 136 14.35 5.33 -6.25
C GLY A 136 15.48 5.69 -5.30
N LEU A 137 16.20 4.65 -4.85
CA LEU A 137 17.34 4.78 -3.93
C LEU A 137 18.69 4.63 -4.65
N ASP A 138 18.68 4.44 -5.96
CA ASP A 138 19.90 4.24 -6.74
C ASP A 138 20.65 5.57 -7.00
N VAL A 139 21.93 5.42 -7.31
CA VAL A 139 22.76 6.57 -7.70
C VAL A 139 22.21 7.20 -8.99
N GLY A 140 21.97 8.50 -8.96
CA GLY A 140 21.37 9.25 -10.06
C GLY A 140 19.87 9.51 -9.90
N CYS A 141 19.20 8.86 -8.94
CA CYS A 141 17.82 9.20 -8.58
C CYS A 141 17.74 10.53 -7.81
N ASN A 142 16.54 11.12 -7.82
CA ASN A 142 16.25 12.24 -6.95
C ASN A 142 16.35 11.77 -5.49
N ALA A 143 16.98 12.57 -4.64
CA ALA A 143 17.01 12.26 -3.21
C ALA A 143 15.69 12.67 -2.55
N ASP A 144 14.60 11.99 -2.93
CA ASP A 144 13.26 12.09 -2.34
C ASP A 144 13.08 10.88 -1.43
N LEU A 145 13.32 11.05 -0.12
CA LEU A 145 13.49 9.98 0.85
C LEU A 145 12.64 10.22 2.09
N VAL A 146 12.18 9.15 2.70
CA VAL A 146 11.59 9.18 4.03
C VAL A 146 12.35 8.20 4.92
N VAL A 147 12.92 8.71 6.02
CA VAL A 147 13.56 7.88 7.04
C VAL A 147 12.53 7.53 8.09
N LEU A 148 12.26 6.24 8.24
CA LEU A 148 11.29 5.69 9.18
C LEU A 148 11.99 5.13 10.43
N GLN A 149 11.34 5.25 11.59
CA GLN A 149 11.78 4.57 12.81
C GLN A 149 11.35 3.09 12.78
N ALA A 150 11.91 2.34 11.84
CA ALA A 150 11.66 0.91 11.64
C ALA A 150 12.92 0.23 11.13
N SER A 151 13.11 -1.04 11.46
CA SER A 151 14.27 -1.83 11.07
C SER A 151 14.17 -2.39 9.64
N ASP A 152 12.95 -2.59 9.15
CA ASP A 152 12.68 -3.18 7.84
C ASP A 152 11.28 -2.78 7.31
N PRO A 153 10.97 -3.05 6.03
CA PRO A 153 9.68 -2.72 5.42
C PRO A 153 8.47 -3.36 6.12
N ILE A 154 8.61 -4.57 6.66
CA ILE A 154 7.51 -5.26 7.34
C ILE A 154 7.21 -4.57 8.66
N GLU A 155 8.26 -4.19 9.40
CA GLU A 155 8.11 -3.43 10.63
C GLU A 155 7.52 -2.04 10.36
N ALA A 156 7.90 -1.40 9.27
CA ALA A 156 7.31 -0.13 8.85
C ALA A 156 5.79 -0.23 8.66
N ILE A 157 5.30 -1.27 7.98
CA ILE A 157 3.86 -1.53 7.83
C ILE A 157 3.22 -1.85 9.18
N ARG A 158 3.86 -2.69 9.99
CA ARG A 158 3.32 -3.15 11.28
C ARG A 158 3.14 -2.01 12.27
N LEU A 159 4.14 -1.13 12.38
CA LEU A 159 4.19 -0.08 13.39
C LEU A 159 3.65 1.27 12.90
N ARG A 160 3.69 1.52 11.58
CA ARG A 160 3.41 2.85 11.00
C ARG A 160 4.17 3.95 11.77
N PRO A 161 5.50 3.84 11.85
CA PRO A 161 6.32 4.53 12.81
C PRO A 161 6.50 6.01 12.47
N THR A 162 7.12 6.75 13.40
CA THR A 162 7.52 8.14 13.19
C THR A 162 8.40 8.27 11.94
N ARG A 163 8.10 9.29 11.14
CA ARG A 163 8.94 9.75 10.03
C ARG A 163 10.01 10.66 10.62
N LEU A 164 11.20 10.09 10.84
CA LEU A 164 12.32 10.83 11.43
C LEU A 164 12.75 12.00 10.55
N HIS A 165 12.87 11.74 9.25
CA HIS A 165 13.19 12.77 8.28
C HIS A 165 12.37 12.57 7.00
N VAL A 166 11.88 13.68 6.44
CA VAL A 166 11.34 13.73 5.09
C VAL A 166 12.28 14.60 4.27
N ILE A 167 12.84 14.01 3.24
CA ILE A 167 13.86 14.63 2.40
C ILE A 167 13.28 14.77 1.00
N ARG A 168 13.37 15.95 0.42
CA ARG A 168 13.01 16.22 -0.96
C ARG A 168 14.15 16.86 -1.71
N ARG A 169 14.56 16.22 -2.80
CA ARG A 169 15.71 16.65 -3.63
C ARG A 169 16.93 16.97 -2.79
N GLY A 170 17.27 16.07 -1.85
CA GLY A 170 18.42 16.20 -0.96
C GLY A 170 18.28 17.20 0.19
N LYS A 171 17.12 17.86 0.33
CA LYS A 171 16.86 18.82 1.42
C LYS A 171 15.87 18.22 2.42
N VAL A 172 16.21 18.25 3.71
CA VAL A 172 15.26 17.91 4.78
C VAL A 172 14.16 18.97 4.81
N ILE A 173 12.93 18.56 4.63
CA ILE A 173 11.72 19.42 4.62
C ILE A 173 10.82 19.22 5.82
N ALA A 174 10.96 18.07 6.53
CA ALA A 174 10.31 17.82 7.80
C ALA A 174 11.18 16.89 8.64
N GLU A 175 11.11 17.07 9.94
CA GLU A 175 11.85 16.30 10.92
C GLU A 175 10.98 16.06 12.15
N SER A 176 11.05 14.86 12.73
CA SER A 176 10.38 14.50 13.97
C SER A 176 11.34 13.77 14.89
N PRO A 177 11.29 14.02 16.21
CA PRO A 177 12.13 13.29 17.15
C PRO A 177 11.72 11.80 17.17
N PRO A 178 12.66 10.88 17.46
CA PRO A 178 12.34 9.48 17.67
C PRO A 178 11.32 9.32 18.80
N HIS A 179 10.34 8.45 18.59
CA HIS A 179 9.46 8.05 19.68
C HIS A 179 10.17 7.02 20.54
N ALA A 180 10.41 7.34 21.80
CA ALA A 180 11.01 6.44 22.79
C ALA A 180 10.12 6.41 24.04
N ALA A 181 9.64 5.23 24.39
CA ALA A 181 8.98 4.99 25.65
C ALA A 181 10.02 4.70 26.74
N LYS A 182 9.93 5.41 27.86
CA LYS A 182 10.72 5.09 29.06
C LYS A 182 9.90 4.17 29.94
N LEU A 183 10.48 3.03 30.29
CA LEU A 183 9.89 2.10 31.24
C LEU A 183 10.40 2.42 32.66
N ASP A 184 9.48 2.71 33.57
CA ASP A 184 9.79 2.93 34.98
C ASP A 184 9.10 1.83 35.82
N LEU A 185 9.76 0.64 35.85
CA LEU A 185 9.32 -0.51 36.63
C LEU A 185 10.49 -1.02 37.46
N PRO A 186 10.34 -1.14 38.82
CA PRO A 186 11.38 -1.63 39.68
C PRO A 186 11.92 -3.02 39.23
N GLY A 187 13.24 -3.15 39.07
CA GLY A 187 13.88 -4.37 38.67
C GLY A 187 13.76 -4.76 37.21
N ARG A 188 13.29 -3.86 36.35
CA ARG A 188 13.23 -4.02 34.90
C ARG A 188 14.18 -3.04 34.21
N PRO A 189 14.72 -3.36 33.02
CA PRO A 189 15.50 -2.40 32.25
C PRO A 189 14.60 -1.24 31.74
N ASP A 190 15.20 -0.07 31.58
CA ASP A 190 14.51 1.16 31.14
C ASP A 190 13.95 1.06 29.72
N SER A 191 14.46 0.14 28.93
CA SER A 191 14.04 -0.16 27.56
C SER A 191 14.06 -1.65 27.27
N THR A 192 13.24 -2.08 26.33
CA THR A 192 13.25 -3.45 25.81
C THR A 192 13.71 -3.45 24.36
N GLU A 193 14.77 -4.18 24.06
CA GLU A 193 15.17 -4.49 22.69
C GLU A 193 14.58 -5.85 22.31
N PHE A 194 13.79 -5.87 21.24
CA PHE A 194 13.34 -7.13 20.65
C PHE A 194 14.39 -7.60 19.65
N VAL A 195 15.27 -8.48 20.09
CA VAL A 195 16.19 -9.16 19.17
C VAL A 195 15.39 -10.22 18.41
N ARG A 196 15.28 -10.07 17.11
CA ARG A 196 14.77 -11.13 16.24
C ARG A 196 15.89 -12.13 15.98
N SER A 197 15.69 -13.36 16.45
CA SER A 197 16.53 -14.50 16.07
C SER A 197 16.24 -14.92 14.63
#